data_d01f7bea3258b1d8283a780c2bb8dbc8
#
_entry.id   d01f7bea3258b1d8283a780c2bb8dbc8
#
_cell.length_a   1.000
_cell.length_b   1.000
_cell.length_c   1.000
_cell.angle_alpha   90.00
_cell.angle_beta   90.00
_cell.angle_gamma   90.00
#
_symmetry.space_group_name_H-M   'P 1'
#
loop_
_entity.id
_entity.type
_entity.pdbx_description
1 polymer ?
#
loop_
_entity_poly.entity_id
_entity_poly.type
_entity_poly.pdbx_seq_one_letter_code
_entity_poly.pdbx_strand_id
1 'polypeptide(L)'
;MQEVLNDLFDYSNLKIFQYVEGFKFSLDSILLAEYVKISSKTKNILDLCSGNAAVPLIISTKTKAKIDSFEIQEDIYKLAKKSIVYNKLEHQITVYNADIKDIDNYKKGVKYDIITCNPPYFKVEDSVHINDNEILAIARHELKITLDDIFFAATNHLDDKGEFYLVHRVSRLDEIIITANKFNLNVKNIELIKTKENGKPYLVLVRCIKNSKFGIKINNEKNIGNLKTYKNLFKEDS
;
A
#
# COMPACT_ATOMS: atom_id res chain seq x y z
N MET A 1 5.05 -23.20 3.95
CA MET A 1 4.05 -22.92 2.88
C MET A 1 4.72 -23.01 1.51
N GLN A 2 4.03 -23.52 0.50
CA GLN A 2 4.57 -23.62 -0.87
C GLN A 2 4.60 -22.24 -1.52
N GLU A 3 5.78 -21.85 -2.03
CA GLU A 3 5.97 -20.60 -2.76
C GLU A 3 5.71 -20.78 -4.25
N VAL A 4 5.22 -19.74 -4.91
CA VAL A 4 5.03 -19.67 -6.35
C VAL A 4 5.55 -18.34 -6.89
N LEU A 5 6.12 -18.36 -8.08
CA LEU A 5 6.56 -17.17 -8.81
C LEU A 5 5.54 -16.85 -9.89
N ASN A 6 4.93 -15.69 -9.78
CA ASN A 6 3.90 -15.23 -10.73
C ASN A 6 4.33 -13.96 -11.47
N ASP A 7 3.67 -13.69 -12.58
CA ASP A 7 3.73 -12.38 -13.21
C ASP A 7 3.09 -11.33 -12.29
N LEU A 8 3.71 -10.16 -12.22
CA LEU A 8 3.13 -9.05 -11.48
C LEU A 8 2.12 -8.33 -12.39
N PHE A 9 0.96 -8.97 -12.58
CA PHE A 9 -0.15 -8.45 -13.37
C PHE A 9 0.28 -8.02 -14.79
N ASP A 10 -0.18 -6.87 -15.31
CA ASP A 10 0.19 -6.32 -16.64
C ASP A 10 1.65 -5.83 -16.74
N TYR A 11 2.40 -5.89 -15.64
CA TYR A 11 3.83 -5.59 -15.62
C TYR A 11 4.64 -6.82 -16.01
N SER A 12 4.47 -7.31 -17.25
CA SER A 12 5.00 -8.59 -17.76
C SER A 12 6.50 -8.81 -17.59
N ASN A 13 7.26 -7.73 -17.36
CA ASN A 13 8.70 -7.80 -17.09
C ASN A 13 9.04 -8.00 -15.61
N LEU A 14 8.03 -7.93 -14.71
CA LEU A 14 8.21 -8.10 -13.28
C LEU A 14 7.59 -9.41 -12.80
N LYS A 15 8.33 -10.09 -11.93
CA LYS A 15 7.87 -11.30 -11.25
C LYS A 15 7.77 -11.07 -9.75
N ILE A 16 6.85 -11.78 -9.10
CA ILE A 16 6.62 -11.66 -7.68
C ILE A 16 6.45 -13.04 -7.04
N PHE A 17 7.16 -13.27 -5.93
CA PHE A 17 6.98 -14.46 -5.11
C PHE A 17 5.79 -14.26 -4.16
N GLN A 18 4.97 -15.31 -4.04
CA GLN A 18 3.86 -15.35 -3.09
C GLN A 18 3.61 -16.79 -2.65
N TYR A 19 2.77 -16.98 -1.63
CA TYR A 19 2.33 -18.33 -1.25
C TYR A 19 1.19 -18.79 -2.14
N VAL A 20 1.15 -20.11 -2.40
CA VAL A 20 0.00 -20.76 -3.10
C VAL A 20 -1.27 -20.58 -2.28
N GLU A 21 -1.15 -20.82 -0.96
CA GLU A 21 -2.19 -20.57 0.02
C GLU A 21 -1.72 -19.49 1.02
N GLY A 22 -2.59 -18.58 1.41
CA GLY A 22 -2.29 -17.48 2.32
C GLY A 22 -2.03 -16.14 1.62
N PHE A 23 -0.97 -15.43 2.02
CA PHE A 23 -0.72 -14.07 1.55
C PHE A 23 -0.43 -14.01 0.05
N LYS A 24 -1.27 -13.24 -0.66
CA LYS A 24 -1.09 -12.87 -2.07
C LYS A 24 -1.14 -11.35 -2.18
N PHE A 25 -0.43 -10.77 -3.17
CA PHE A 25 -0.60 -9.35 -3.45
C PHE A 25 -2.03 -9.11 -3.94
N SER A 26 -2.60 -7.98 -3.55
CA SER A 26 -3.96 -7.60 -3.92
C SER A 26 -3.98 -6.60 -5.06
N LEU A 27 -5.13 -6.52 -5.72
CA LEU A 27 -5.42 -5.46 -6.69
C LEU A 27 -5.21 -4.06 -6.08
N ASP A 28 -5.43 -3.92 -4.78
CA ASP A 28 -5.27 -2.68 -4.04
C ASP A 28 -3.84 -2.15 -4.13
N SER A 29 -2.82 -3.05 -4.06
CA SER A 29 -1.40 -2.69 -4.25
C SER A 29 -1.12 -2.16 -5.65
N ILE A 30 -1.73 -2.75 -6.68
CA ILE A 30 -1.59 -2.29 -8.06
C ILE A 30 -2.21 -0.90 -8.22
N LEU A 31 -3.45 -0.73 -7.74
CA LEU A 31 -4.19 0.53 -7.82
C LEU A 31 -3.45 1.65 -7.06
N LEU A 32 -2.92 1.35 -5.88
CA LEU A 32 -2.12 2.31 -5.12
C LEU A 32 -0.88 2.72 -5.91
N ALA A 33 -0.10 1.75 -6.38
CA ALA A 33 1.12 2.04 -7.14
C ALA A 33 0.85 2.83 -8.42
N GLU A 34 -0.27 2.57 -9.13
CA GLU A 34 -0.69 3.33 -10.29
C GLU A 34 -1.11 4.77 -9.94
N TYR A 35 -1.76 4.94 -8.79
CA TYR A 35 -2.26 6.24 -8.32
C TYR A 35 -1.13 7.19 -7.92
N VAL A 36 0.02 6.67 -7.50
CA VAL A 36 1.19 7.46 -7.10
C VAL A 36 1.68 8.31 -8.28
N LYS A 37 1.76 9.62 -8.05
CA LYS A 37 2.33 10.60 -8.99
C LYS A 37 3.78 10.86 -8.65
N ILE A 38 4.67 10.54 -9.56
CA ILE A 38 6.11 10.67 -9.37
C ILE A 38 6.63 11.79 -10.27
N SER A 39 7.39 12.71 -9.70
CA SER A 39 8.05 13.78 -10.43
C SER A 39 9.52 13.45 -10.70
N SER A 40 10.15 14.15 -11.64
CA SER A 40 11.60 14.03 -11.88
C SER A 40 12.46 14.47 -10.68
N LYS A 41 11.87 15.15 -9.71
CA LYS A 41 12.55 15.62 -8.48
C LYS A 41 12.49 14.58 -7.35
N THR A 42 11.64 13.56 -7.46
CA THR A 42 11.49 12.50 -6.46
C THR A 42 12.78 11.68 -6.37
N LYS A 43 13.36 11.60 -5.18
CA LYS A 43 14.62 10.89 -4.91
C LYS A 43 14.46 9.72 -3.97
N ASN A 44 13.62 9.87 -2.95
CA ASN A 44 13.43 8.88 -1.89
C ASN A 44 11.94 8.58 -1.70
N ILE A 45 11.61 7.31 -1.71
CA ILE A 45 10.25 6.79 -1.51
C ILE A 45 10.28 5.79 -0.36
N LEU A 46 9.27 5.81 0.49
CA LEU A 46 9.08 4.84 1.56
C LEU A 46 7.75 4.10 1.33
N ASP A 47 7.77 2.77 1.44
CA ASP A 47 6.56 1.95 1.41
C ASP A 47 6.34 1.30 2.77
N LEU A 48 5.21 1.63 3.40
CA LEU A 48 4.80 1.10 4.70
C LEU A 48 3.90 -0.12 4.49
N CYS A 49 4.07 -1.16 5.32
CA CYS A 49 3.30 -2.41 5.22
C CYS A 49 3.45 -3.06 3.83
N SER A 50 4.69 -3.24 3.41
CA SER A 50 5.08 -3.53 2.01
C SER A 50 4.59 -4.89 1.49
N GLY A 51 4.21 -5.82 2.37
CA GLY A 51 3.88 -7.17 1.94
C GLY A 51 5.04 -7.83 1.18
N ASN A 52 4.73 -8.48 0.08
CA ASN A 52 5.73 -9.09 -0.80
C ASN A 52 6.36 -8.11 -1.82
N ALA A 53 6.29 -6.80 -1.54
CA ALA A 53 6.86 -5.69 -2.30
C ALA A 53 6.17 -5.38 -3.64
N ALA A 54 4.89 -5.67 -3.81
CA ALA A 54 4.16 -5.39 -5.04
C ALA A 54 4.19 -3.89 -5.39
N VAL A 55 3.91 -3.00 -4.42
CA VAL A 55 3.93 -1.53 -4.62
C VAL A 55 5.32 -1.03 -5.01
N PRO A 56 6.41 -1.34 -4.30
CA PRO A 56 7.76 -0.95 -4.67
C PRO A 56 8.20 -1.44 -6.06
N LEU A 57 7.90 -2.69 -6.40
CA LEU A 57 8.22 -3.25 -7.71
C LEU A 57 7.55 -2.46 -8.84
N ILE A 58 6.26 -2.15 -8.73
CA ILE A 58 5.55 -1.37 -9.74
C ILE A 58 6.10 0.06 -9.80
N ILE A 59 6.34 0.70 -8.66
CA ILE A 59 6.89 2.07 -8.59
C ILE A 59 8.26 2.13 -9.26
N SER A 60 9.10 1.10 -9.15
CA SER A 60 10.43 1.06 -9.77
C SER A 60 10.41 1.19 -11.30
N THR A 61 9.29 0.83 -11.95
CA THR A 61 9.13 1.01 -13.40
C THR A 61 8.94 2.48 -13.79
N LYS A 62 8.53 3.34 -12.85
CA LYS A 62 8.18 4.74 -13.10
C LYS A 62 9.30 5.72 -12.73
N THR A 63 10.32 5.28 -11.98
CA THR A 63 11.35 6.16 -11.44
C THR A 63 12.65 5.42 -11.16
N LYS A 64 13.74 6.18 -10.99
CA LYS A 64 15.03 5.71 -10.45
C LYS A 64 15.24 6.13 -8.99
N ALA A 65 14.24 6.72 -8.34
CA ALA A 65 14.28 7.05 -6.92
C ALA A 65 14.60 5.80 -6.08
N LYS A 66 15.29 5.99 -4.96
CA LYS A 66 15.51 4.91 -3.98
C LYS A 66 14.20 4.64 -3.25
N ILE A 67 13.95 3.36 -2.99
CA ILE A 67 12.72 2.90 -2.34
C ILE A 67 13.11 2.08 -1.11
N ASP A 68 12.76 2.56 0.06
CA ASP A 68 12.84 1.79 1.30
C ASP A 68 11.45 1.21 1.61
N SER A 69 11.39 0.00 2.12
CA SER A 69 10.15 -0.73 2.37
C SER A 69 10.21 -1.43 3.72
N PHE A 70 9.10 -1.45 4.44
CA PHE A 70 9.01 -2.09 5.77
C PHE A 70 7.90 -3.13 5.79
N GLU A 71 8.24 -4.35 6.24
CA GLU A 71 7.33 -5.47 6.43
C GLU A 71 7.64 -6.17 7.74
N ILE A 72 6.64 -6.25 8.63
CA ILE A 72 6.81 -6.81 9.98
C ILE A 72 6.85 -8.34 9.98
N GLN A 73 6.15 -8.97 9.04
CA GLN A 73 6.04 -10.42 8.96
C GLN A 73 7.28 -11.00 8.28
N GLU A 74 8.08 -11.75 9.03
CA GLU A 74 9.35 -12.30 8.55
C GLU A 74 9.19 -13.16 7.28
N ASP A 75 8.15 -14.00 7.22
CA ASP A 75 7.92 -14.87 6.07
C ASP A 75 7.54 -14.07 4.81
N ILE A 76 6.75 -13.02 4.95
CA ILE A 76 6.37 -12.14 3.85
C ILE A 76 7.55 -11.25 3.41
N TYR A 77 8.33 -10.74 4.36
CA TYR A 77 9.60 -10.07 4.08
C TYR A 77 10.54 -10.93 3.23
N LYS A 78 10.65 -12.25 3.51
CA LYS A 78 11.46 -13.17 2.73
C LYS A 78 10.99 -13.25 1.26
N LEU A 79 9.66 -13.27 1.05
CA LEU A 79 9.07 -13.22 -0.31
C LEU A 79 9.39 -11.88 -1.01
N ALA A 80 9.26 -10.76 -0.30
CA ALA A 80 9.63 -9.44 -0.81
C ALA A 80 11.08 -9.40 -1.27
N LYS A 81 12.00 -9.86 -0.41
CA LYS A 81 13.44 -9.93 -0.73
C LYS A 81 13.73 -10.80 -1.94
N LYS A 82 13.11 -11.98 -2.03
CA LYS A 82 13.23 -12.86 -3.21
C LYS A 82 12.73 -12.17 -4.48
N SER A 83 11.59 -11.47 -4.39
CA SER A 83 11.01 -10.74 -5.53
C SER A 83 11.93 -9.63 -6.02
N ILE A 84 12.52 -8.85 -5.11
CA ILE A 84 13.47 -7.78 -5.43
C ILE A 84 14.72 -8.34 -6.13
N VAL A 85 15.32 -9.40 -5.56
CA VAL A 85 16.51 -10.07 -6.13
C VAL A 85 16.22 -10.65 -7.51
N TYR A 86 15.10 -11.35 -7.68
CA TYR A 86 14.73 -11.95 -8.97
C TYR A 86 14.63 -10.90 -10.08
N ASN A 87 14.07 -9.73 -9.76
CA ASN A 87 13.94 -8.62 -10.71
C ASN A 87 15.21 -7.76 -10.84
N LYS A 88 16.31 -8.09 -10.12
CA LYS A 88 17.59 -7.35 -10.12
C LYS A 88 17.44 -5.88 -9.69
N LEU A 89 16.59 -5.63 -8.69
CA LEU A 89 16.23 -4.30 -8.19
C LEU A 89 16.85 -3.95 -6.83
N GLU A 90 17.82 -4.76 -6.32
CA GLU A 90 18.48 -4.54 -5.01
C GLU A 90 19.25 -3.20 -4.97
N HIS A 91 19.65 -2.72 -6.14
CA HIS A 91 20.30 -1.43 -6.27
C HIS A 91 19.33 -0.24 -6.06
N GLN A 92 18.01 -0.45 -6.15
CA GLN A 92 16.98 0.58 -6.06
C GLN A 92 16.03 0.37 -4.86
N ILE A 93 15.67 -0.87 -4.54
CA ILE A 93 14.69 -1.22 -3.51
C ILE A 93 15.40 -1.94 -2.36
N THR A 94 15.21 -1.44 -1.15
CA THR A 94 15.64 -2.10 0.09
C THR A 94 14.43 -2.41 0.95
N VAL A 95 14.28 -3.68 1.35
CA VAL A 95 13.20 -4.09 2.27
C VAL A 95 13.80 -4.41 3.65
N TYR A 96 13.11 -3.97 4.70
CA TYR A 96 13.45 -4.18 6.11
C TYR A 96 12.40 -5.04 6.79
N ASN A 97 12.84 -6.05 7.55
CA ASN A 97 11.94 -6.80 8.41
C ASN A 97 11.84 -6.09 9.76
N ALA A 98 10.88 -5.18 9.87
CA ALA A 98 10.70 -4.36 11.06
C ALA A 98 9.29 -3.78 11.14
N ASP A 99 8.89 -3.38 12.35
CA ASP A 99 7.70 -2.56 12.56
C ASP A 99 7.93 -1.15 12.01
N ILE A 100 6.91 -0.54 11.43
CA ILE A 100 6.98 0.86 10.97
C ILE A 100 7.19 1.86 12.12
N LYS A 101 6.96 1.45 13.36
CA LYS A 101 7.27 2.23 14.56
C LYS A 101 8.77 2.34 14.83
N ASP A 102 9.55 1.44 14.23
CA ASP A 102 11.00 1.33 14.43
C ASP A 102 11.82 1.88 13.25
N ILE A 103 11.21 2.61 12.32
CA ILE A 103 11.89 3.13 11.12
C ILE A 103 13.17 3.89 11.47
N ASP A 104 13.18 4.69 12.53
CA ASP A 104 14.36 5.45 12.96
C ASP A 104 15.56 4.57 13.38
N ASN A 105 15.33 3.32 13.76
CA ASN A 105 16.42 2.37 14.05
C ASN A 105 17.20 1.97 12.79
N TYR A 106 16.57 2.08 11.62
CA TYR A 106 17.13 1.70 10.30
C TYR A 106 17.46 2.92 9.43
N LYS A 107 16.67 3.99 9.54
CA LYS A 107 16.70 5.16 8.66
C LYS A 107 16.63 6.47 9.44
N LYS A 108 17.43 6.57 10.50
CA LYS A 108 17.46 7.77 11.38
C LYS A 108 17.69 9.04 10.59
N GLY A 109 16.76 9.99 10.74
CA GLY A 109 16.84 11.31 10.12
C GLY A 109 16.63 11.35 8.60
N VAL A 110 16.36 10.20 7.95
CA VAL A 110 16.04 10.16 6.53
C VAL A 110 14.63 10.71 6.31
N LYS A 111 14.48 11.56 5.29
CA LYS A 111 13.19 12.07 4.84
C LYS A 111 12.88 11.58 3.43
N TYR A 112 11.58 11.45 3.15
CA TYR A 112 11.06 10.90 1.91
C TYR A 112 10.17 11.92 1.21
N ASP A 113 10.27 11.98 -0.12
CA ASP A 113 9.42 12.80 -0.97
C ASP A 113 7.99 12.21 -1.04
N ILE A 114 7.93 10.88 -1.06
CA ILE A 114 6.68 10.12 -1.18
C ILE A 114 6.69 8.98 -0.17
N ILE A 115 5.55 8.79 0.49
CA ILE A 115 5.28 7.59 1.30
C ILE A 115 4.03 6.91 0.77
N THR A 116 4.04 5.58 0.67
CA THR A 116 2.90 4.74 0.29
C THR A 116 2.52 3.81 1.44
N CYS A 117 1.24 3.44 1.53
CA CYS A 117 0.77 2.44 2.48
C CYS A 117 -0.45 1.70 1.94
N ASN A 118 -0.35 0.38 1.90
CA ASN A 118 -1.49 -0.54 1.74
C ASN A 118 -1.60 -1.39 3.01
N PRO A 119 -2.23 -0.87 4.08
CA PRO A 119 -2.29 -1.57 5.37
C PRO A 119 -3.32 -2.69 5.36
N PRO A 120 -3.30 -3.62 6.32
CA PRO A 120 -4.42 -4.53 6.54
C PRO A 120 -5.70 -3.75 6.91
N TYR A 121 -6.87 -4.13 6.35
CA TYR A 121 -8.10 -3.32 6.41
C TYR A 121 -9.08 -3.69 7.51
N PHE A 122 -8.86 -4.80 8.21
CA PHE A 122 -9.90 -5.38 9.05
C PHE A 122 -9.88 -4.81 10.47
N LYS A 123 -11.05 -4.37 10.96
CA LYS A 123 -11.29 -4.21 12.39
C LYS A 123 -11.72 -5.58 12.97
N VAL A 124 -11.30 -5.89 14.17
CA VAL A 124 -11.75 -7.09 14.92
C VAL A 124 -13.27 -7.20 14.98
N GLU A 125 -13.97 -6.06 14.93
CA GLU A 125 -15.43 -5.94 14.96
C GLU A 125 -16.15 -6.40 13.67
N ASP A 126 -15.45 -6.44 12.53
CA ASP A 126 -16.01 -6.82 11.23
C ASP A 126 -15.99 -8.35 10.96
N SER A 127 -15.53 -9.14 11.92
CA SER A 127 -15.24 -10.57 11.78
C SER A 127 -16.44 -11.53 11.85
N VAL A 128 -17.66 -11.06 11.65
CA VAL A 128 -18.92 -11.85 11.83
C VAL A 128 -19.09 -13.03 10.84
N HIS A 129 -18.24 -13.13 9.78
CA HIS A 129 -18.36 -14.18 8.74
C HIS A 129 -17.05 -14.91 8.38
N ILE A 130 -16.03 -14.82 9.22
CA ILE A 130 -14.71 -15.43 8.96
C ILE A 130 -14.52 -16.59 9.95
N ASN A 131 -13.89 -17.70 9.52
CA ASN A 131 -13.66 -18.82 10.43
C ASN A 131 -12.60 -18.46 11.50
N ASP A 132 -12.65 -19.13 12.66
CA ASP A 132 -11.86 -18.77 13.85
C ASP A 132 -10.36 -18.66 13.62
N ASN A 133 -9.79 -19.41 12.69
CA ASN A 133 -8.35 -19.38 12.38
C ASN A 133 -7.96 -18.16 11.53
N GLU A 134 -8.83 -17.72 10.63
CA GLU A 134 -8.63 -16.50 9.84
C GLU A 134 -8.87 -15.26 10.70
N ILE A 135 -9.87 -15.27 11.59
CA ILE A 135 -10.12 -14.23 12.58
C ILE A 135 -8.90 -14.03 13.47
N LEU A 136 -8.30 -15.11 13.97
CA LEU A 136 -7.10 -15.05 14.81
C LEU A 136 -5.86 -14.54 14.05
N ALA A 137 -5.71 -14.90 12.77
CA ALA A 137 -4.63 -14.39 11.95
C ALA A 137 -4.81 -12.89 11.66
N ILE A 138 -6.01 -12.47 11.29
CA ILE A 138 -6.40 -11.09 11.02
C ILE A 138 -6.28 -10.25 12.28
N ALA A 139 -6.84 -10.69 13.41
CA ALA A 139 -6.75 -10.01 14.69
C ALA A 139 -5.31 -9.82 15.18
N ARG A 140 -4.42 -10.78 14.92
CA ARG A 140 -2.99 -10.63 15.25
C ARG A 140 -2.29 -9.57 14.43
N HIS A 141 -2.80 -9.22 13.24
CA HIS A 141 -2.20 -8.21 12.36
C HIS A 141 -2.77 -6.81 12.61
N GLU A 142 -4.08 -6.68 12.89
CA GLU A 142 -4.70 -5.38 13.22
C GLU A 142 -4.38 -4.89 14.63
N LEU A 143 -4.15 -5.81 15.58
CA LEU A 143 -3.67 -5.44 16.90
C LEU A 143 -2.26 -4.81 16.88
N LYS A 144 -1.59 -4.80 15.71
CA LYS A 144 -0.21 -4.30 15.59
C LYS A 144 -0.11 -2.91 14.98
N ILE A 145 -1.10 -2.45 14.18
CA ILE A 145 -1.01 -1.16 13.49
C ILE A 145 -2.37 -0.47 13.38
N THR A 146 -2.43 0.78 13.79
CA THR A 146 -3.60 1.65 13.71
C THR A 146 -3.40 2.73 12.64
N LEU A 147 -4.48 3.42 12.23
CA LEU A 147 -4.35 4.59 11.36
C LEU A 147 -3.48 5.68 12.02
N ASP A 148 -3.59 5.88 13.33
CA ASP A 148 -2.73 6.80 14.08
C ASP A 148 -1.23 6.43 13.93
N ASP A 149 -0.87 5.16 14.05
CA ASP A 149 0.52 4.69 13.86
C ASP A 149 1.02 4.98 12.44
N ILE A 150 0.19 4.69 11.43
CA ILE A 150 0.52 4.90 10.01
C ILE A 150 0.72 6.40 9.72
N PHE A 151 -0.22 7.26 10.14
CA PHE A 151 -0.13 8.69 9.90
C PHE A 151 0.99 9.34 10.71
N PHE A 152 1.26 8.85 11.93
CA PHE A 152 2.41 9.27 12.73
C PHE A 152 3.73 8.92 12.03
N ALA A 153 3.90 7.68 11.57
CA ALA A 153 5.08 7.27 10.82
C ALA A 153 5.24 8.10 9.55
N ALA A 154 4.14 8.28 8.78
CA ALA A 154 4.17 9.06 7.55
C ALA A 154 4.56 10.52 7.80
N THR A 155 3.97 11.21 8.78
CA THR A 155 4.29 12.62 9.02
C THR A 155 5.72 12.81 9.51
N ASN A 156 6.24 11.87 10.33
CA ASN A 156 7.60 11.97 10.88
C ASN A 156 8.67 11.75 9.81
N HIS A 157 8.39 10.93 8.79
CA HIS A 157 9.37 10.57 7.77
C HIS A 157 9.20 11.31 6.44
N LEU A 158 8.09 12.02 6.19
CA LEU A 158 7.95 12.89 5.02
C LEU A 158 8.77 14.17 5.15
N ASP A 159 9.31 14.62 4.03
CA ASP A 159 9.77 16.00 3.86
C ASP A 159 8.62 17.00 3.97
N ASP A 160 8.94 18.30 4.12
CA ASP A 160 7.92 19.35 4.00
C ASP A 160 7.32 19.33 2.59
N LYS A 161 5.98 19.41 2.51
CA LYS A 161 5.22 19.24 1.26
C LYS A 161 5.39 17.87 0.60
N GLY A 162 6.01 16.88 1.27
CA GLY A 162 6.02 15.49 0.84
C GLY A 162 4.60 14.90 0.78
N GLU A 163 4.44 13.86 -0.01
CA GLU A 163 3.15 13.29 -0.35
C GLU A 163 2.97 11.89 0.27
N PHE A 164 1.82 11.66 0.91
CA PHE A 164 1.42 10.37 1.43
C PHE A 164 0.27 9.80 0.60
N TYR A 165 0.41 8.57 0.17
CA TYR A 165 -0.58 7.83 -0.61
C TYR A 165 -1.04 6.60 0.17
N LEU A 166 -2.35 6.48 0.35
CA LEU A 166 -3.00 5.40 1.09
C LEU A 166 -4.10 4.79 0.26
N VAL A 167 -4.21 3.47 0.26
CA VAL A 167 -5.40 2.74 -0.17
C VAL A 167 -6.10 2.16 1.05
N HIS A 168 -7.43 2.23 1.10
CA HIS A 168 -8.21 1.70 2.22
C HIS A 168 -9.67 1.43 1.83
N ARG A 169 -10.44 0.81 2.73
CA ARG A 169 -11.89 0.68 2.56
C ARG A 169 -12.57 2.05 2.64
N VAL A 170 -13.59 2.28 1.76
CA VAL A 170 -14.39 3.53 1.76
C VAL A 170 -15.06 3.76 3.10
N SER A 171 -15.48 2.71 3.79
CA SER A 171 -16.16 2.80 5.10
C SER A 171 -15.32 3.47 6.19
N ARG A 172 -14.02 3.65 5.98
CA ARG A 172 -13.12 4.35 6.93
C ARG A 172 -12.66 5.72 6.45
N LEU A 173 -13.28 6.27 5.42
CA LEU A 173 -12.85 7.54 4.81
C LEU A 173 -12.94 8.72 5.79
N ASP A 174 -13.97 8.77 6.61
CA ASP A 174 -14.14 9.79 7.66
C ASP A 174 -13.02 9.73 8.69
N GLU A 175 -12.72 8.53 9.20
CA GLU A 175 -11.62 8.29 10.14
C GLU A 175 -10.26 8.67 9.52
N ILE A 176 -10.03 8.32 8.25
CA ILE A 176 -8.83 8.69 7.52
C ILE A 176 -8.66 10.21 7.44
N ILE A 177 -9.72 10.96 7.12
CA ILE A 177 -9.66 12.43 7.02
C ILE A 177 -9.37 13.05 8.38
N ILE A 178 -10.03 12.58 9.44
CA ILE A 178 -9.83 13.07 10.81
C ILE A 178 -8.38 12.81 11.24
N THR A 179 -7.90 11.58 11.07
CA THR A 179 -6.54 11.20 11.45
C THR A 179 -5.49 11.97 10.64
N ALA A 180 -5.69 12.11 9.34
CA ALA A 180 -4.80 12.89 8.48
C ALA A 180 -4.62 14.33 9.01
N ASN A 181 -5.71 15.00 9.35
CA ASN A 181 -5.67 16.36 9.90
C ASN A 181 -4.96 16.43 11.25
N LYS A 182 -5.16 15.45 12.13
CA LYS A 182 -4.47 15.34 13.43
C LYS A 182 -2.94 15.34 13.28
N PHE A 183 -2.43 14.75 12.20
CA PHE A 183 -1.00 14.64 11.91
C PHE A 183 -0.48 15.64 10.88
N ASN A 184 -1.21 16.72 10.58
CA ASN A 184 -0.83 17.74 9.59
C ASN A 184 -0.58 17.18 8.17
N LEU A 185 -1.22 16.05 7.84
CA LEU A 185 -1.27 15.44 6.51
C LEU A 185 -2.63 15.74 5.87
N ASN A 186 -2.76 16.90 5.22
CA ASN A 186 -4.05 17.30 4.67
C ASN A 186 -4.40 16.51 3.41
N VAL A 187 -5.58 15.88 3.40
CA VAL A 187 -6.12 15.19 2.23
C VAL A 187 -6.29 16.18 1.07
N LYS A 188 -5.73 15.83 -0.09
CA LYS A 188 -5.76 16.67 -1.31
C LYS A 188 -6.52 16.04 -2.46
N ASN A 189 -6.45 14.71 -2.58
CA ASN A 189 -7.17 14.00 -3.63
C ASN A 189 -7.78 12.73 -3.05
N ILE A 190 -8.98 12.43 -3.51
CA ILE A 190 -9.70 11.19 -3.24
C ILE A 190 -10.13 10.59 -4.58
N GLU A 191 -9.91 9.29 -4.76
CA GLU A 191 -10.43 8.51 -5.88
C GLU A 191 -11.16 7.28 -5.35
N LEU A 192 -12.42 7.11 -5.75
CA LEU A 192 -13.27 6.02 -5.32
C LEU A 192 -13.22 4.88 -6.36
N ILE A 193 -13.05 3.66 -5.90
CA ILE A 193 -12.91 2.47 -6.74
C ILE A 193 -14.14 1.57 -6.58
N LYS A 194 -14.73 1.14 -7.70
CA LYS A 194 -15.83 0.18 -7.77
C LYS A 194 -15.55 -0.92 -8.79
N THR A 195 -16.15 -2.09 -8.60
CA THR A 195 -15.99 -3.25 -9.48
C THR A 195 -17.13 -3.39 -10.50
N LYS A 196 -18.29 -2.78 -10.22
CA LYS A 196 -19.48 -2.85 -11.08
C LYS A 196 -19.93 -1.43 -11.44
N GLU A 197 -20.49 -1.24 -12.63
CA GLU A 197 -20.93 0.07 -13.14
C GLU A 197 -21.91 0.74 -12.19
N ASN A 198 -22.93 0.00 -11.75
CA ASN A 198 -23.94 0.45 -10.80
C ASN A 198 -23.63 0.06 -9.37
N GLY A 199 -22.38 -0.40 -9.10
CA GLY A 199 -21.94 -0.82 -7.76
C GLY A 199 -21.53 0.36 -6.90
N LYS A 200 -21.62 0.18 -5.57
CA LYS A 200 -21.07 1.13 -4.62
C LYS A 200 -19.55 1.02 -4.59
N PRO A 201 -18.82 2.14 -4.43
CA PRO A 201 -17.39 2.11 -4.17
C PRO A 201 -17.07 1.30 -2.92
N TYR A 202 -16.00 0.51 -2.97
CA TYR A 202 -15.53 -0.32 -1.85
C TYR A 202 -14.13 0.04 -1.37
N LEU A 203 -13.30 0.60 -2.26
CA LEU A 203 -11.98 1.14 -1.92
C LEU A 203 -11.90 2.64 -2.18
N VAL A 204 -11.02 3.27 -1.45
CA VAL A 204 -10.62 4.66 -1.63
C VAL A 204 -9.10 4.77 -1.74
N LEU A 205 -8.64 5.53 -2.72
CA LEU A 205 -7.27 5.99 -2.84
C LEU A 205 -7.21 7.43 -2.35
N VAL A 206 -6.34 7.68 -1.38
CA VAL A 206 -6.20 9.00 -0.75
C VAL A 206 -4.79 9.51 -0.96
N ARG A 207 -4.67 10.77 -1.41
CA ARG A 207 -3.40 11.49 -1.45
C ARG A 207 -3.45 12.62 -0.45
N CYS A 208 -2.51 12.60 0.49
CA CYS A 208 -2.29 13.69 1.46
C CYS A 208 -1.00 14.44 1.13
N ILE A 209 -0.92 15.70 1.56
CA ILE A 209 0.30 16.51 1.47
C ILE A 209 0.60 17.10 2.86
N LYS A 210 1.82 16.89 3.33
CA LYS A 210 2.29 17.41 4.61
C LYS A 210 2.30 18.93 4.62
N ASN A 211 1.78 19.53 5.70
CA ASN A 211 1.75 20.98 5.92
C ASN A 211 1.11 21.77 4.76
N SER A 212 0.19 21.18 3.99
CA SER A 212 -0.53 21.88 2.93
C SER A 212 -1.75 22.63 3.48
N LYS A 213 -2.33 23.53 2.66
CA LYS A 213 -3.63 24.14 2.97
C LYS A 213 -4.74 23.12 2.81
N PHE A 214 -5.87 23.35 3.45
CA PHE A 214 -7.10 22.55 3.23
C PHE A 214 -7.60 22.64 1.80
N GLY A 215 -8.49 21.73 1.44
CA GLY A 215 -9.14 21.66 0.13
C GLY A 215 -8.92 20.29 -0.53
N ILE A 216 -10.00 19.54 -0.73
CA ILE A 216 -10.01 18.19 -1.28
C ILE A 216 -10.56 18.27 -2.71
N LYS A 217 -9.89 17.59 -3.65
CA LYS A 217 -10.42 17.28 -4.97
C LYS A 217 -10.86 15.82 -4.99
N ILE A 218 -12.12 15.59 -5.31
CA ILE A 218 -12.64 14.24 -5.54
C ILE A 218 -12.53 13.97 -7.04
N ASN A 219 -11.82 12.91 -7.42
CA ASN A 219 -11.72 12.45 -8.79
C ASN A 219 -13.01 11.69 -9.18
N ASN A 220 -13.24 11.51 -10.48
CA ASN A 220 -14.30 10.62 -10.94
C ASN A 220 -14.07 9.20 -10.40
N GLU A 221 -15.17 8.48 -10.09
CA GLU A 221 -15.08 7.08 -9.68
C GLU A 221 -14.43 6.22 -10.78
N LYS A 222 -13.50 5.37 -10.38
CA LYS A 222 -12.86 4.41 -11.28
C LYS A 222 -13.58 3.06 -11.19
N ASN A 223 -14.22 2.67 -12.30
CA ASN A 223 -14.81 1.34 -12.43
C ASN A 223 -13.76 0.37 -13.01
N ILE A 224 -13.26 -0.52 -12.20
CA ILE A 224 -12.23 -1.48 -12.60
C ILE A 224 -12.79 -2.77 -13.21
N GLY A 225 -14.07 -3.09 -12.98
CA GLY A 225 -14.71 -4.29 -13.55
C GLY A 225 -14.87 -4.26 -15.07
N ASN A 226 -14.90 -3.05 -15.68
CA ASN A 226 -15.00 -2.88 -17.13
C ASN A 226 -13.66 -2.78 -17.84
N LEU A 227 -12.57 -2.63 -17.11
CA LEU A 227 -11.22 -2.53 -17.69
C LEU A 227 -10.72 -3.93 -18.06
N LYS A 228 -10.41 -4.14 -19.33
CA LYS A 228 -9.87 -5.42 -19.84
C LYS A 228 -8.70 -5.90 -19.01
N THR A 229 -7.87 -4.98 -18.58
CA THR A 229 -6.71 -5.17 -17.73
C THR A 229 -7.01 -5.91 -16.44
N TYR A 230 -8.15 -5.63 -15.78
CA TYR A 230 -8.50 -6.22 -14.48
C TYR A 230 -9.49 -7.39 -14.57
N LYS A 231 -10.06 -7.68 -15.76
CA LYS A 231 -11.08 -8.74 -15.93
C LYS A 231 -10.61 -10.13 -15.50
N ASN A 232 -9.33 -10.43 -15.63
CA ASN A 232 -8.78 -11.74 -15.29
C ASN A 232 -8.67 -11.97 -13.77
N LEU A 233 -8.66 -10.90 -12.98
CA LEU A 233 -8.60 -10.98 -11.51
C LEU A 233 -9.96 -11.32 -10.87
N PHE A 234 -11.06 -11.15 -11.61
CA PHE A 234 -12.43 -11.41 -11.13
C PHE A 234 -13.03 -12.74 -11.64
N LYS A 235 -12.24 -13.56 -12.35
CA LYS A 235 -12.74 -14.82 -12.92
C LYS A 235 -12.66 -16.02 -11.99
N GLU A 236 -12.08 -15.90 -10.81
CA GLU A 236 -11.91 -17.01 -9.87
C GLU A 236 -13.06 -17.18 -8.86
N ASP A 237 -14.07 -16.28 -8.85
CA ASP A 237 -15.20 -16.30 -7.90
C ASP A 237 -16.57 -16.44 -8.61
N SER A 238 -16.67 -17.22 -9.69
CA SER A 238 -17.96 -17.53 -10.35
C SER A 238 -18.24 -19.00 -10.47
#